data_a15657c9499d77586aa5638b00b465ba
#
_entry.id   a15657c9499d77586aa5638b00b465ba
#
_cell.length_a   1.000
_cell.length_b   1.000
_cell.length_c   1.000
_cell.angle_alpha   90.00
_cell.angle_beta   90.00
_cell.angle_gamma   90.00
#
_symmetry.space_group_name_H-M   'P 1'
#
loop_
_entity.id
_entity.type
_entity.pdbx_description
1 polymer ?
#
loop_
_entity_poly.entity_id
_entity_poly.type
_entity_poly.pdbx_seq_one_letter_code
_entity_poly.pdbx_strand_id
1 'polypeptide(L)'
;AEKMKTALISYYDIRPADREALVKSINGRQATFNFISFNYTKCLDECVGILRRQPDYVNSIRGNIQKLVHVHGYTEENMILGVNDETQIKSEMLAKNEEVIEEIVKPAQNQIARMNYDNDATQIIKGSDIICVYGMSIGETDKKWWNLVMNWLQESSVNRLVILQHRENTKFTFNWNRLVKEVRRKLFSYGNVPDEKRKTLEQRIHIAVNHDIFTMDLRKAPIEVGAVCESLL
;
A
#
# COMPACT_ATOMS: atom_id res chain seq x y z
N ALA A 1 -8.78 11.71 -3.18
CA ALA A 1 -7.73 12.56 -3.77
C ALA A 1 -7.57 13.87 -2.99
N GLU A 2 -8.63 14.66 -2.75
CA GLU A 2 -8.50 15.93 -2.01
C GLU A 2 -8.03 15.70 -0.56
N LYS A 3 -8.63 14.75 0.18
CA LYS A 3 -8.15 14.34 1.50
C LYS A 3 -6.71 13.82 1.46
N MET A 4 -6.31 13.14 0.40
CA MET A 4 -4.94 12.64 0.24
C MET A 4 -3.97 13.79 -0.06
N LYS A 5 -4.35 14.78 -0.89
CA LYS A 5 -3.58 16.01 -1.06
C LYS A 5 -3.45 16.76 0.26
N THR A 6 -4.57 16.94 0.97
CA THR A 6 -4.60 17.60 2.27
C THR A 6 -3.76 16.85 3.29
N ALA A 7 -3.83 15.51 3.30
CA ALA A 7 -2.98 14.68 4.13
C ALA A 7 -1.50 14.88 3.80
N LEU A 8 -1.11 14.78 2.53
CA LEU A 8 0.26 15.00 2.07
C LEU A 8 0.78 16.40 2.38
N ILE A 9 -0.11 17.40 2.43
CA ILE A 9 0.21 18.79 2.77
C ILE A 9 0.26 19.03 4.29
N SER A 10 -0.58 18.34 5.07
CA SER A 10 -0.72 18.55 6.51
C SER A 10 0.25 17.76 7.38
N TYR A 11 1.16 16.97 6.80
CA TYR A 11 2.15 16.23 7.57
C TYR A 11 3.09 17.17 8.32
N TYR A 12 2.99 17.14 9.64
CA TYR A 12 3.86 17.90 10.54
C TYR A 12 5.34 17.49 10.42
N ASP A 13 5.61 16.26 9.98
CA ASP A 13 6.97 15.73 9.81
C ASP A 13 7.60 16.06 8.45
N ILE A 14 6.84 16.61 7.50
CA ILE A 14 7.38 17.02 6.21
C ILE A 14 7.93 18.45 6.35
N ARG A 15 9.22 18.61 6.14
CA ARG A 15 9.83 19.95 6.11
C ARG A 15 9.12 20.81 5.07
N PRO A 16 8.97 22.13 5.28
CA PRO A 16 8.27 23.02 4.35
C PRO A 16 8.74 22.88 2.90
N ALA A 17 10.04 22.78 2.65
CA ALA A 17 10.60 22.61 1.32
C ALA A 17 10.21 21.25 0.65
N ASP A 18 10.18 20.17 1.42
CA ASP A 18 9.78 18.86 0.92
C ASP A 18 8.28 18.80 0.65
N ARG A 19 7.48 19.50 1.48
CA ARG A 19 6.04 19.68 1.29
C ARG A 19 5.75 20.44 -0.01
N GLU A 20 6.45 21.51 -0.26
CA GLU A 20 6.30 22.30 -1.48
C GLU A 20 6.69 21.48 -2.72
N ALA A 21 7.78 20.73 -2.68
CA ALA A 21 8.20 19.82 -3.75
C ALA A 21 7.15 18.74 -4.02
N LEU A 22 6.56 18.14 -2.97
CA LEU A 22 5.51 17.14 -3.09
C LEU A 22 4.23 17.72 -3.69
N VAL A 23 3.80 18.88 -3.21
CA VAL A 23 2.63 19.61 -3.76
C VAL A 23 2.86 19.97 -5.23
N LYS A 24 4.04 20.46 -5.58
CA LYS A 24 4.40 20.80 -6.96
C LYS A 24 4.41 19.58 -7.87
N SER A 25 4.84 18.42 -7.37
CA SER A 25 4.80 17.17 -8.15
C SER A 25 3.38 16.68 -8.44
N ILE A 26 2.41 17.00 -7.57
CA ILE A 26 1.01 16.58 -7.67
C ILE A 26 0.17 17.63 -8.39
N ASN A 27 0.47 18.94 -8.20
CA ASN A 27 -0.32 20.02 -8.78
C ASN A 27 -0.06 20.18 -10.28
N GLY A 28 -1.15 20.25 -11.04
CA GLY A 28 -1.11 20.55 -12.47
C GLY A 28 -0.92 19.34 -13.38
N ARG A 29 -0.72 18.14 -12.84
CA ARG A 29 -0.64 16.90 -13.62
C ARG A 29 -1.94 16.09 -13.48
N GLN A 30 -2.31 15.41 -14.56
CA GLN A 30 -3.31 14.35 -14.47
C GLN A 30 -2.69 13.17 -13.73
N ALA A 31 -3.27 12.78 -12.60
CA ALA A 31 -2.78 11.66 -11.82
C ALA A 31 -3.40 10.34 -12.31
N THR A 32 -2.58 9.31 -12.46
CA THR A 32 -3.05 7.94 -12.67
C THR A 32 -2.99 7.21 -11.33
N PHE A 33 -4.12 6.67 -10.89
CA PHE A 33 -4.22 5.90 -9.67
C PHE A 33 -4.26 4.41 -10.01
N ASN A 34 -3.35 3.66 -9.41
CA ASN A 34 -3.36 2.21 -9.40
C ASN A 34 -3.50 1.73 -7.96
N PHE A 35 -4.17 0.61 -7.77
CA PHE A 35 -4.38 0.02 -6.45
C PHE A 35 -3.80 -1.38 -6.42
N ILE A 36 -3.08 -1.70 -5.36
CA ILE A 36 -2.60 -3.04 -5.05
C ILE A 36 -3.23 -3.42 -3.71
N SER A 37 -4.04 -4.47 -3.71
CA SER A 37 -4.71 -4.98 -2.53
C SER A 37 -4.05 -6.27 -2.05
N PHE A 38 -3.73 -6.31 -0.76
CA PHE A 38 -3.30 -7.52 -0.05
C PHE A 38 -4.45 -8.14 0.75
N ASN A 39 -5.63 -7.51 0.71
CA ASN A 39 -6.83 -8.02 1.37
C ASN A 39 -7.57 -8.99 0.45
N TYR A 40 -8.22 -9.96 1.06
CA TYR A 40 -9.03 -10.96 0.39
C TYR A 40 -10.49 -10.54 0.13
N THR A 41 -10.87 -9.32 0.51
CA THR A 41 -12.23 -8.80 0.38
C THR A 41 -12.36 -7.87 -0.82
N LYS A 42 -13.55 -7.81 -1.42
CA LYS A 42 -13.90 -6.92 -2.55
C LYS A 42 -14.26 -5.49 -2.12
N CYS A 43 -14.10 -5.11 -0.85
CA CYS A 43 -14.48 -3.77 -0.38
C CYS A 43 -13.82 -2.64 -1.19
N LEU A 44 -12.56 -2.81 -1.59
CA LEU A 44 -11.86 -1.81 -2.41
C LEU A 44 -12.43 -1.76 -3.84
N ASP A 45 -12.81 -2.90 -4.40
CA ASP A 45 -13.43 -3.00 -5.72
C ASP A 45 -14.74 -2.26 -5.78
N GLU A 46 -15.58 -2.43 -4.77
CA GLU A 46 -16.83 -1.70 -4.64
C GLU A 46 -16.61 -0.19 -4.55
N CYS A 47 -15.66 0.24 -3.74
CA CYS A 47 -15.29 1.67 -3.65
C CYS A 47 -14.79 2.21 -4.99
N VAL A 48 -13.93 1.48 -5.67
CA VAL A 48 -13.42 1.85 -7.00
C VAL A 48 -14.54 1.84 -8.05
N GLY A 49 -15.43 0.85 -7.98
CA GLY A 49 -16.61 0.76 -8.84
C GLY A 49 -17.55 1.98 -8.69
N ILE A 50 -17.82 2.40 -7.45
CA ILE A 50 -18.60 3.60 -7.16
C ILE A 50 -17.91 4.84 -7.76
N LEU A 51 -16.60 4.99 -7.54
CA LEU A 51 -15.85 6.13 -8.08
C LEU A 51 -15.87 6.19 -9.60
N ARG A 52 -15.74 5.04 -10.28
CA ARG A 52 -15.79 4.95 -11.75
C ARG A 52 -17.15 5.35 -12.32
N ARG A 53 -18.23 5.15 -11.56
CA ARG A 53 -19.59 5.56 -11.92
C ARG A 53 -19.87 7.06 -11.68
N GLN A 54 -18.90 7.77 -11.07
CA GLN A 54 -19.00 9.21 -10.78
C GLN A 54 -17.92 10.00 -11.56
N PRO A 55 -18.06 10.14 -12.89
CA PRO A 55 -17.03 10.75 -13.73
C PRO A 55 -16.71 12.19 -13.33
N ASP A 56 -17.72 12.97 -12.92
CA ASP A 56 -17.52 14.36 -12.48
C ASP A 56 -16.62 14.45 -11.25
N TYR A 57 -16.76 13.52 -10.31
CA TYR A 57 -15.89 13.46 -9.15
C TYR A 57 -14.45 13.06 -9.55
N VAL A 58 -14.29 12.06 -10.40
CA VAL A 58 -12.98 11.63 -10.91
C VAL A 58 -12.31 12.77 -11.69
N ASN A 59 -13.06 13.49 -12.51
CA ASN A 59 -12.56 14.64 -13.26
C ASN A 59 -12.17 15.80 -12.31
N SER A 60 -12.94 16.05 -11.25
CA SER A 60 -12.64 17.12 -10.27
C SER A 60 -11.30 16.92 -9.58
N ILE A 61 -10.88 15.65 -9.38
CA ILE A 61 -9.58 15.32 -8.81
C ILE A 61 -8.45 15.24 -9.85
N ARG A 62 -8.75 15.52 -11.12
CA ARG A 62 -7.83 15.39 -12.25
C ARG A 62 -7.09 14.05 -12.24
N GLY A 63 -7.85 12.97 -12.03
CA GLY A 63 -7.31 11.64 -11.87
C GLY A 63 -7.96 10.61 -12.79
N ASN A 64 -7.25 9.55 -13.06
CA ASN A 64 -7.75 8.35 -13.73
C ASN A 64 -7.45 7.12 -12.87
N ILE A 65 -8.45 6.26 -12.68
CA ILE A 65 -8.26 4.97 -12.00
C ILE A 65 -8.02 3.91 -13.07
N GLN A 66 -6.77 3.43 -13.17
CA GLN A 66 -6.35 2.54 -14.23
C GLN A 66 -6.47 1.07 -13.82
N LYS A 67 -5.73 0.63 -12.81
CA LYS A 67 -5.66 -0.77 -12.39
C LYS A 67 -6.00 -0.95 -10.92
N LEU A 68 -6.61 -2.09 -10.61
CA LEU A 68 -6.74 -2.64 -9.27
C LEU A 68 -6.28 -4.10 -9.34
N VAL A 69 -5.29 -4.47 -8.54
CA VAL A 69 -4.69 -5.80 -8.50
C VAL A 69 -4.81 -6.37 -7.09
N HIS A 70 -5.39 -7.54 -6.95
CA HIS A 70 -5.39 -8.35 -5.74
C HIS A 70 -4.25 -9.36 -5.80
N VAL A 71 -3.19 -9.12 -5.03
CA VAL A 71 -1.97 -9.94 -5.06
C VAL A 71 -2.22 -11.38 -4.63
N HIS A 72 -3.20 -11.57 -3.76
CA HIS A 72 -3.54 -12.87 -3.19
C HIS A 72 -4.93 -13.38 -3.62
N GLY A 73 -5.50 -12.80 -4.69
CA GLY A 73 -6.88 -13.06 -5.06
C GLY A 73 -7.87 -12.56 -4.00
N TYR A 74 -9.10 -13.07 -4.02
CA TYR A 74 -10.14 -12.74 -3.05
C TYR A 74 -11.05 -13.93 -2.77
N THR A 75 -11.85 -13.84 -1.72
CA THR A 75 -12.57 -14.97 -1.09
C THR A 75 -13.43 -15.82 -2.03
N GLU A 76 -13.90 -15.29 -3.12
CA GLU A 76 -14.77 -16.00 -4.07
C GLU A 76 -14.04 -16.45 -5.32
N GLU A 77 -12.82 -15.96 -5.54
CA GLU A 77 -12.11 -16.23 -6.77
C GLU A 77 -10.59 -16.17 -6.57
N ASN A 78 -9.94 -17.30 -6.89
CA ASN A 78 -8.49 -17.41 -6.94
C ASN A 78 -7.77 -16.99 -5.66
N MET A 79 -8.37 -17.25 -4.50
CA MET A 79 -7.76 -16.94 -3.20
C MET A 79 -6.53 -17.80 -2.97
N ILE A 80 -5.39 -17.14 -2.76
CA ILE A 80 -4.09 -17.78 -2.50
C ILE A 80 -3.76 -17.61 -1.04
N LEU A 81 -3.75 -18.72 -0.31
CA LEU A 81 -3.39 -18.78 1.11
C LEU A 81 -2.02 -19.42 1.28
N GLY A 82 -1.23 -18.89 2.20
CA GLY A 82 0.06 -19.47 2.51
C GLY A 82 1.12 -18.46 2.91
N VAL A 83 2.38 -18.86 2.74
CA VAL A 83 3.56 -18.05 3.04
C VAL A 83 4.13 -17.39 1.78
N ASN A 84 4.91 -16.32 1.95
CA ASN A 84 5.47 -15.58 0.81
C ASN A 84 6.78 -16.19 0.28
N ASP A 85 7.47 -17.00 1.10
CA ASP A 85 8.66 -17.77 0.70
C ASP A 85 8.87 -18.98 1.59
N GLU A 86 9.72 -19.90 1.16
CA GLU A 86 10.01 -21.16 1.82
C GLU A 86 10.65 -20.99 3.21
N THR A 87 11.35 -19.88 3.44
CA THR A 87 12.03 -19.62 4.73
C THR A 87 11.03 -19.38 5.87
N GLN A 88 9.77 -19.13 5.54
CA GLN A 88 8.68 -18.98 6.52
C GLN A 88 8.11 -20.34 6.96
N ILE A 89 8.50 -21.44 6.31
CA ILE A 89 8.13 -22.80 6.69
C ILE A 89 9.07 -23.26 7.79
N LYS A 90 8.58 -23.39 9.02
CA LYS A 90 9.41 -23.75 10.17
C LYS A 90 9.95 -25.18 10.15
N SER A 91 9.27 -26.09 9.50
CA SER A 91 9.70 -27.49 9.36
C SER A 91 10.65 -27.63 8.19
N GLU A 92 11.91 -27.99 8.44
CA GLU A 92 12.90 -28.22 7.39
C GLU A 92 12.49 -29.36 6.42
N MET A 93 11.78 -30.37 6.90
CA MET A 93 11.28 -31.46 6.08
C MET A 93 10.21 -30.93 5.07
N LEU A 94 9.28 -30.09 5.53
CA LEU A 94 8.23 -29.53 4.68
C LEU A 94 8.79 -28.45 3.74
N ALA A 95 9.76 -27.66 4.19
CA ALA A 95 10.41 -26.64 3.38
C ALA A 95 11.25 -27.18 2.21
N LYS A 96 11.55 -28.51 2.22
CA LYS A 96 12.27 -29.21 1.15
C LYS A 96 11.36 -30.08 0.27
N ASN A 97 10.06 -30.12 0.58
CA ASN A 97 9.10 -30.91 -0.18
C ASN A 97 8.46 -30.03 -1.27
N GLU A 98 8.70 -30.38 -2.54
CA GLU A 98 8.22 -29.62 -3.69
C GLU A 98 6.69 -29.51 -3.69
N GLU A 99 5.94 -30.59 -3.41
CA GLU A 99 4.49 -30.59 -3.36
C GLU A 99 3.96 -29.60 -2.30
N VAL A 100 4.60 -29.57 -1.13
CA VAL A 100 4.23 -28.62 -0.07
C VAL A 100 4.55 -27.19 -0.48
N ILE A 101 5.69 -26.94 -1.12
CA ILE A 101 6.06 -25.62 -1.63
C ILE A 101 5.02 -25.13 -2.66
N GLU A 102 4.64 -26.00 -3.59
CA GLU A 102 3.63 -25.69 -4.60
C GLU A 102 2.27 -25.34 -3.99
N GLU A 103 1.88 -25.99 -2.90
CA GLU A 103 0.59 -25.79 -2.26
C GLU A 103 0.53 -24.60 -1.29
N ILE A 104 1.65 -24.24 -0.61
CA ILE A 104 1.61 -23.26 0.45
C ILE A 104 2.50 -22.03 0.23
N VAL A 105 3.35 -22.00 -0.79
CA VAL A 105 4.16 -20.84 -1.14
C VAL A 105 3.45 -20.04 -2.23
N LYS A 106 2.94 -18.85 -1.87
CA LYS A 106 2.12 -18.01 -2.75
C LYS A 106 2.70 -17.74 -4.15
N PRO A 107 3.99 -17.42 -4.33
CA PRO A 107 4.58 -17.31 -5.66
C PRO A 107 4.50 -18.59 -6.50
N ALA A 108 4.67 -19.77 -5.89
CA ALA A 108 4.54 -21.05 -6.59
C ALA A 108 3.09 -21.31 -7.00
N GLN A 109 2.13 -21.06 -6.10
CA GLN A 109 0.69 -21.15 -6.41
C GLN A 109 0.30 -20.21 -7.55
N ASN A 110 0.77 -18.95 -7.54
CA ASN A 110 0.54 -17.97 -8.62
C ASN A 110 1.07 -18.48 -9.96
N GLN A 111 2.24 -19.11 -9.98
CA GLN A 111 2.85 -19.65 -11.18
C GLN A 111 2.06 -20.83 -11.73
N ILE A 112 1.65 -21.76 -10.88
CA ILE A 112 0.84 -22.94 -11.26
C ILE A 112 -0.52 -22.50 -11.79
N ALA A 113 -1.16 -21.55 -11.09
CA ALA A 113 -2.44 -20.99 -11.52
C ALA A 113 -2.33 -20.06 -12.75
N ARG A 114 -1.13 -19.85 -13.28
CA ARG A 114 -0.83 -18.93 -14.40
C ARG A 114 -1.32 -17.50 -14.13
N MET A 115 -1.26 -17.06 -12.88
CA MET A 115 -1.69 -15.73 -12.47
C MET A 115 -0.50 -14.78 -12.47
N ASN A 116 -0.66 -13.61 -13.10
CA ASN A 116 0.39 -12.61 -13.19
C ASN A 116 0.29 -11.53 -12.12
N TYR A 117 -0.44 -11.75 -11.01
CA TYR A 117 -0.70 -10.74 -10.00
C TYR A 117 0.57 -10.11 -9.41
N ASP A 118 1.57 -10.95 -9.11
CA ASP A 118 2.86 -10.50 -8.58
C ASP A 118 3.60 -9.61 -9.59
N ASN A 119 3.55 -9.98 -10.87
CA ASN A 119 4.18 -9.22 -11.94
C ASN A 119 3.44 -7.89 -12.18
N ASP A 120 2.12 -7.92 -12.25
CA ASP A 120 1.30 -6.71 -12.41
C ASP A 120 1.52 -5.73 -11.25
N ALA A 121 1.51 -6.21 -10.01
CA ALA A 121 1.81 -5.38 -8.84
C ALA A 121 3.24 -4.82 -8.89
N THR A 122 4.21 -5.61 -9.32
CA THR A 122 5.61 -5.19 -9.51
C THR A 122 5.71 -4.08 -10.55
N GLN A 123 5.02 -4.20 -11.69
CA GLN A 123 5.01 -3.17 -12.72
C GLN A 123 4.36 -1.86 -12.23
N ILE A 124 3.27 -1.97 -11.47
CA ILE A 124 2.63 -0.80 -10.84
C ILE A 124 3.61 -0.10 -9.90
N ILE A 125 4.30 -0.84 -9.02
CA ILE A 125 5.28 -0.27 -8.09
C ILE A 125 6.38 0.45 -8.86
N LYS A 126 6.99 -0.21 -9.85
CA LYS A 126 8.10 0.35 -10.64
C LYS A 126 7.69 1.59 -11.45
N GLY A 127 6.47 1.63 -11.94
CA GLY A 127 5.95 2.75 -12.74
C GLY A 127 5.37 3.91 -11.94
N SER A 128 5.42 3.86 -10.61
CA SER A 128 4.82 4.89 -9.75
C SER A 128 5.83 5.98 -9.38
N ASP A 129 5.36 7.24 -9.31
CA ASP A 129 6.13 8.35 -8.74
C ASP A 129 5.93 8.44 -7.22
N ILE A 130 4.73 8.07 -6.75
CA ILE A 130 4.35 8.11 -5.33
C ILE A 130 3.66 6.79 -4.98
N ILE A 131 4.12 6.16 -3.91
CA ILE A 131 3.47 4.98 -3.32
C ILE A 131 2.90 5.37 -1.97
N CYS A 132 1.59 5.11 -1.78
CA CYS A 132 0.90 5.28 -0.51
C CYS A 132 0.52 3.91 0.05
N VAL A 133 0.93 3.62 1.27
CA VAL A 133 0.66 2.36 1.96
C VAL A 133 -0.30 2.59 3.11
N TYR A 134 -1.37 1.80 3.15
CA TYR A 134 -2.38 1.84 4.20
C TYR A 134 -2.77 0.43 4.65
N GLY A 135 -2.87 0.24 5.97
CA GLY A 135 -3.35 -1.02 6.56
C GLY A 135 -2.42 -2.21 6.40
N MET A 136 -1.20 -2.01 5.88
CA MET A 136 -0.21 -3.05 5.72
C MET A 136 0.84 -2.99 6.85
N SER A 137 1.12 -4.12 7.48
CA SER A 137 2.17 -4.23 8.49
C SER A 137 3.56 -4.21 7.85
N ILE A 138 4.55 -3.63 8.55
CA ILE A 138 5.96 -3.73 8.14
C ILE A 138 6.56 -4.93 8.84
N GLY A 139 6.20 -6.12 8.36
CA GLY A 139 6.59 -7.42 8.92
C GLY A 139 7.43 -8.26 7.96
N GLU A 140 8.02 -9.34 8.50
CA GLU A 140 8.82 -10.30 7.73
C GLU A 140 8.00 -11.01 6.65
N THR A 141 6.72 -11.27 6.92
CA THR A 141 5.83 -11.92 5.95
C THR A 141 5.78 -11.22 4.61
N ASP A 142 5.87 -9.89 4.63
CA ASP A 142 5.77 -9.05 3.43
C ASP A 142 7.11 -8.46 3.00
N LYS A 143 8.22 -9.00 3.50
CA LYS A 143 9.58 -8.53 3.24
C LYS A 143 9.91 -8.40 1.75
N LYS A 144 9.44 -9.34 0.92
CA LYS A 144 9.58 -9.27 -0.55
C LYS A 144 9.06 -7.96 -1.12
N TRP A 145 7.87 -7.55 -0.70
CA TRP A 145 7.23 -6.31 -1.16
C TRP A 145 7.93 -5.07 -0.63
N TRP A 146 8.34 -5.10 0.63
CA TRP A 146 9.11 -4.00 1.22
C TRP A 146 10.48 -3.84 0.56
N ASN A 147 11.15 -4.94 0.22
CA ASN A 147 12.40 -4.90 -0.55
C ASN A 147 12.18 -4.24 -1.92
N LEU A 148 11.12 -4.65 -2.64
CA LEU A 148 10.77 -4.07 -3.95
C LEU A 148 10.49 -2.56 -3.85
N VAL A 149 9.68 -2.14 -2.87
CA VAL A 149 9.37 -0.72 -2.63
C VAL A 149 10.62 0.08 -2.27
N MET A 150 11.51 -0.48 -1.47
CA MET A 150 12.76 0.20 -1.10
C MET A 150 13.75 0.30 -2.25
N ASN A 151 13.82 -0.71 -3.12
CA ASN A 151 14.62 -0.65 -4.35
C ASN A 151 14.05 0.42 -5.29
N TRP A 152 12.74 0.43 -5.54
CA TRP A 152 12.07 1.47 -6.31
C TRP A 152 12.36 2.88 -5.74
N LEU A 153 12.33 3.05 -4.42
CA LEU A 153 12.63 4.34 -3.79
C LEU A 153 14.08 4.78 -4.03
N GLN A 154 15.01 3.84 -4.19
CA GLN A 154 16.42 4.12 -4.47
C GLN A 154 16.69 4.44 -5.94
N GLU A 155 15.86 3.95 -6.88
CA GLU A 155 16.05 4.11 -8.32
C GLU A 155 15.93 5.56 -8.78
N SER A 156 15.06 6.36 -8.15
CA SER A 156 14.82 7.74 -8.57
C SER A 156 14.72 8.72 -7.39
N SER A 157 15.32 9.88 -7.54
CA SER A 157 15.28 10.95 -6.53
C SER A 157 13.90 11.61 -6.38
N VAL A 158 13.01 11.44 -7.37
CA VAL A 158 11.65 11.99 -7.33
C VAL A 158 10.65 11.06 -6.63
N ASN A 159 10.96 9.78 -6.49
CA ASN A 159 10.08 8.81 -5.86
C ASN A 159 9.81 9.16 -4.39
N ARG A 160 8.58 9.01 -3.95
CA ARG A 160 8.12 9.30 -2.57
C ARG A 160 7.29 8.16 -2.02
N LEU A 161 7.62 7.73 -0.81
CA LEU A 161 6.88 6.70 -0.07
C LEU A 161 6.10 7.36 1.07
N VAL A 162 4.80 7.13 1.11
CA VAL A 162 3.90 7.59 2.17
C VAL A 162 3.32 6.39 2.88
N ILE A 163 3.49 6.32 4.19
CA ILE A 163 2.99 5.21 5.01
C ILE A 163 2.04 5.75 6.06
N LEU A 164 0.81 5.23 6.05
CA LEU A 164 -0.21 5.56 7.02
C LEU A 164 -0.26 4.46 8.08
N GLN A 165 0.23 4.77 9.28
CA GLN A 165 0.27 3.84 10.40
C GLN A 165 -0.87 4.12 11.38
N HIS A 166 -1.59 3.07 11.75
CA HIS A 166 -2.54 3.13 12.86
C HIS A 166 -1.89 2.52 14.12
N ARG A 167 -2.02 3.20 15.24
CA ARG A 167 -1.59 2.70 16.56
C ARG A 167 -2.59 3.15 17.62
N GLU A 168 -3.11 2.18 18.35
CA GLU A 168 -3.86 2.46 19.56
C GLU A 168 -2.93 3.04 20.65
N ASN A 169 -3.46 3.88 21.53
CA ASN A 169 -2.76 4.42 22.71
C ASN A 169 -1.55 5.35 22.46
N THR A 170 -1.48 6.05 21.32
CA THR A 170 -0.45 7.07 21.10
C THR A 170 -0.85 8.44 21.66
N LYS A 171 -1.04 8.54 22.98
CA LYS A 171 -1.41 9.81 23.63
C LYS A 171 -0.28 10.86 23.64
N PHE A 172 0.97 10.48 23.37
CA PHE A 172 2.13 11.36 23.47
C PHE A 172 2.90 11.44 22.16
N THR A 173 3.24 12.65 21.72
CA THR A 173 4.04 12.94 20.52
C THR A 173 5.42 12.24 20.52
N PHE A 174 5.99 12.02 21.71
CA PHE A 174 7.24 11.28 21.88
C PHE A 174 7.16 9.85 21.32
N ASN A 175 6.01 9.19 21.47
CA ASN A 175 5.78 7.83 20.95
C ASN A 175 5.76 7.82 19.42
N TRP A 176 5.33 8.91 18.79
CA TRP A 176 5.31 9.04 17.32
C TRP A 176 6.72 9.06 16.73
N ASN A 177 7.62 9.85 17.32
CA ASN A 177 9.02 9.91 16.87
C ASN A 177 9.72 8.55 17.00
N ARG A 178 9.43 7.80 18.06
CA ARG A 178 9.93 6.44 18.24
C ARG A 178 9.39 5.50 17.17
N LEU A 179 8.10 5.57 16.88
CA LEU A 179 7.45 4.76 15.85
C LEU A 179 8.03 5.07 14.46
N VAL A 180 8.15 6.34 14.11
CA VAL A 180 8.74 6.78 12.83
C VAL A 180 10.16 6.22 12.64
N LYS A 181 10.99 6.31 13.68
CA LYS A 181 12.36 5.75 13.67
C LYS A 181 12.35 4.21 13.51
N GLU A 182 11.45 3.53 14.21
CA GLU A 182 11.31 2.07 14.11
C GLU A 182 10.90 1.64 12.71
N VAL A 183 9.90 2.29 12.13
CA VAL A 183 9.42 2.04 10.77
C VAL A 183 10.54 2.23 9.76
N ARG A 184 11.25 3.35 9.79
CA ARG A 184 12.38 3.63 8.89
C ARG A 184 13.50 2.59 9.04
N ARG A 185 13.83 2.21 10.27
CA ARG A 185 14.87 1.18 10.52
C ARG A 185 14.50 -0.16 9.88
N LYS A 186 13.23 -0.61 10.01
CA LYS A 186 12.76 -1.84 9.37
C LYS A 186 12.82 -1.76 7.85
N LEU A 187 12.36 -0.67 7.26
CA LEU A 187 12.42 -0.44 5.82
C LEU A 187 13.86 -0.50 5.29
N PHE A 188 14.79 0.16 5.96
CA PHE A 188 16.19 0.15 5.57
C PHE A 188 16.82 -1.24 5.67
N SER A 189 16.42 -2.02 6.68
CA SER A 189 16.85 -3.42 6.79
C SER A 189 16.35 -4.26 5.62
N TYR A 190 15.07 -4.14 5.24
CA TYR A 190 14.50 -4.88 4.13
C TYR A 190 15.05 -4.47 2.76
N GLY A 191 15.36 -3.18 2.59
CA GLY A 191 15.94 -2.64 1.36
C GLY A 191 17.46 -2.77 1.26
N ASN A 192 18.14 -3.37 2.25
CA ASN A 192 19.60 -3.44 2.35
C ASN A 192 20.25 -2.06 2.09
N VAL A 193 19.66 -1.00 2.66
CA VAL A 193 20.06 0.38 2.41
C VAL A 193 21.38 0.70 3.11
N PRO A 194 22.44 1.09 2.37
CA PRO A 194 23.70 1.52 2.95
C PRO A 194 23.52 2.75 3.85
N ASP A 195 24.33 2.86 4.90
CA ASP A 195 24.21 3.90 5.91
C ASP A 195 24.32 5.31 5.32
N GLU A 196 25.19 5.50 4.35
CA GLU A 196 25.40 6.77 3.66
C GLU A 196 24.17 7.26 2.88
N LYS A 197 23.31 6.34 2.42
CA LYS A 197 22.08 6.67 1.68
C LYS A 197 20.88 6.93 2.59
N ARG A 198 20.91 6.44 3.83
CA ARG A 198 19.74 6.49 4.75
C ARG A 198 19.22 7.90 4.95
N LYS A 199 20.11 8.86 5.21
CA LYS A 199 19.73 10.26 5.46
C LYS A 199 18.99 10.89 4.28
N THR A 200 19.40 10.59 3.05
CA THR A 200 18.73 11.08 1.84
C THR A 200 17.39 10.40 1.60
N LEU A 201 17.30 9.08 1.87
CA LEU A 201 16.06 8.33 1.74
C LEU A 201 15.04 8.69 2.81
N GLU A 202 15.47 8.98 4.05
CA GLU A 202 14.56 9.44 5.12
C GLU A 202 13.74 10.65 4.72
N GLN A 203 14.29 11.55 3.92
CA GLN A 203 13.60 12.75 3.43
C GLN A 203 12.48 12.44 2.43
N ARG A 204 12.45 11.23 1.90
CA ARG A 204 11.50 10.76 0.89
C ARG A 204 10.53 9.70 1.42
N ILE A 205 10.66 9.34 2.71
CA ILE A 205 9.76 8.43 3.42
C ILE A 205 8.95 9.26 4.42
N HIS A 206 7.67 9.40 4.14
CA HIS A 206 6.72 10.17 4.93
C HIS A 206 5.81 9.21 5.71
N ILE A 207 5.82 9.32 7.02
CA ILE A 207 5.04 8.42 7.90
C ILE A 207 4.02 9.25 8.66
N ALA A 208 2.74 8.95 8.42
CA ALA A 208 1.63 9.55 9.15
C ALA A 208 1.08 8.57 10.17
N VAL A 209 0.94 9.03 11.40
CA VAL A 209 0.40 8.24 12.49
C VAL A 209 -1.03 8.69 12.80
N ASN A 210 -1.97 7.74 12.80
CA ASN A 210 -3.38 7.96 13.13
C ASN A 210 -4.05 9.09 12.32
N HIS A 211 -3.70 9.18 11.03
CA HIS A 211 -4.32 10.16 10.14
C HIS A 211 -5.75 9.71 9.77
N ASP A 212 -6.66 10.67 9.70
CA ASP A 212 -8.09 10.43 9.44
C ASP A 212 -8.48 10.33 7.96
N ILE A 213 -7.50 10.16 7.06
CA ILE A 213 -7.70 10.15 5.60
C ILE A 213 -8.80 9.16 5.14
N PHE A 214 -8.95 8.06 5.87
CA PHE A 214 -9.95 7.03 5.60
C PHE A 214 -11.13 7.05 6.58
N THR A 215 -11.27 8.10 7.38
CA THR A 215 -12.43 8.25 8.24
C THR A 215 -13.67 8.48 7.39
N MET A 216 -14.63 7.57 7.49
CA MET A 216 -15.94 7.71 6.87
C MET A 216 -16.88 8.46 7.82
N ASP A 217 -17.48 9.54 7.36
CA ASP A 217 -18.61 10.17 8.06
C ASP A 217 -19.91 9.51 7.61
N LEU A 218 -20.28 8.43 8.28
CA LEU A 218 -21.49 7.67 7.96
C LEU A 218 -22.78 8.49 8.08
N ARG A 219 -22.76 9.63 8.76
CA ARG A 219 -23.91 10.54 8.89
C ARG A 219 -24.18 11.32 7.61
N LYS A 220 -23.21 11.39 6.70
CA LYS A 220 -23.32 12.06 5.39
C LYS A 220 -23.50 11.08 4.23
N ALA A 221 -23.54 9.78 4.49
CA ALA A 221 -23.90 8.81 3.47
C ALA A 221 -25.35 9.04 3.04
N PRO A 222 -25.65 9.20 1.74
CA PRO A 222 -27.04 9.17 1.30
C PRO A 222 -27.65 7.82 1.75
N ILE A 223 -28.84 7.89 2.35
CA ILE A 223 -29.56 6.73 2.88
C ILE A 223 -30.16 5.94 1.70
N GLU A 224 -29.33 5.38 0.85
CA GLU A 224 -29.71 4.39 -0.16
C GLU A 224 -28.93 3.08 0.01
N VAL A 225 -28.71 2.67 1.25
CA VAL A 225 -28.07 1.38 1.56
C VAL A 225 -29.08 0.23 1.59
N GLY A 226 -30.38 0.51 1.35
CA GLY A 226 -31.43 -0.49 1.43
C GLY A 226 -31.46 -1.57 0.35
N ALA A 227 -30.71 -1.41 -0.75
CA ALA A 227 -30.80 -2.36 -1.87
C ALA A 227 -29.59 -3.31 -2.00
N VAL A 228 -28.52 -3.14 -1.23
CA VAL A 228 -27.29 -3.92 -1.40
C VAL A 228 -27.15 -5.03 -0.35
N CYS A 229 -27.87 -4.95 0.79
CA CYS A 229 -27.79 -5.98 1.82
C CYS A 229 -28.73 -7.19 1.59
N GLU A 230 -29.71 -7.10 0.71
CA GLU A 230 -30.61 -8.25 0.46
C GLU A 230 -30.04 -9.30 -0.50
N SER A 231 -28.90 -9.05 -1.13
CA SER A 231 -28.23 -10.02 -2.02
C SER A 231 -27.09 -10.78 -1.34
N LEU A 232 -26.86 -10.59 -0.03
CA LEU A 232 -25.78 -11.24 0.74
C LEU A 232 -26.30 -12.13 1.88
N LEU A 233 -27.60 -12.41 1.93
CA LEU A 233 -28.22 -13.45 2.75
C LEU A 233 -28.84 -14.54 1.84
#